data_8bf39c1f07800cce7d3752a2f2d3e787
#
_entry.id   8bf39c1f07800cce7d3752a2f2d3e787
#
_cell.length_a   1.000
_cell.length_b   1.000
_cell.length_c   1.000
_cell.angle_alpha   90.00
_cell.angle_beta   90.00
_cell.angle_gamma   90.00
#
_symmetry.space_group_name_H-M   'P 1'
#
loop_
_entity.id
_entity.type
_entity.pdbx_description
1 polymer ?
#
loop_
_entity_poly.entity_id
_entity_poly.type
_entity_poly.pdbx_seq_one_letter_code
_entity_poly.pdbx_strand_id
1 'polypeptide(L)'
;IVYPPYTAEDFLKEVYMEESDYNTLVAVLKNKKNIILQGAPGVGKTFAAKRLAYSIMGVKDKDRVMMVQFHQSYSYEDFIMGFRPSATGFELKKGAFYNFCKNAETDSDNDYFFIIDESNRGNLSKIFGELFMLIETDKRGIELQLLYSDERFSVPANVYIIGMLNTADRSLAMLDY
;
A
#
# COMPACT_ATOMS: atom_id res chain seq x y z
N ILE A 1 11.80 5.12 20.17
CA ILE A 1 11.00 6.22 19.59
C ILE A 1 9.54 5.99 19.98
N VAL A 2 8.91 6.97 20.62
CA VAL A 2 7.50 6.91 20.98
C VAL A 2 6.70 7.73 19.96
N TYR A 3 5.80 7.07 19.25
CA TYR A 3 4.91 7.73 18.29
C TYR A 3 3.64 8.23 18.98
N PRO A 4 3.11 9.40 18.59
CA PRO A 4 1.88 9.91 19.19
C PRO A 4 0.69 9.00 18.89
N PRO A 5 -0.23 8.83 19.86
CA PRO A 5 -1.43 8.04 19.63
C PRO A 5 -2.34 8.70 18.57
N TYR A 6 -3.06 7.88 17.85
CA TYR A 6 -4.03 8.33 16.85
C TYR A 6 -5.23 7.37 16.85
N THR A 7 -6.42 7.91 17.06
CA THR A 7 -7.63 7.12 17.25
C THR A 7 -8.61 7.31 16.07
N ALA A 8 -9.64 6.48 16.03
CA ALA A 8 -10.77 6.66 15.11
C ALA A 8 -11.43 8.04 15.30
N GLU A 9 -11.53 8.51 16.53
CA GLU A 9 -12.08 9.83 16.86
C GLU A 9 -11.23 10.94 16.25
N ASP A 10 -9.91 10.84 16.33
CA ASP A 10 -8.97 11.78 15.69
C ASP A 10 -9.18 11.79 14.17
N PHE A 11 -9.34 10.63 13.55
CA PHE A 11 -9.62 10.51 12.13
C PHE A 11 -10.91 11.24 11.75
N LEU A 12 -12.00 11.02 12.49
CA LEU A 12 -13.30 11.61 12.20
C LEU A 12 -13.32 13.14 12.39
N LYS A 13 -12.43 13.66 13.23
CA LYS A 13 -12.25 15.12 13.38
C LYS A 13 -11.48 15.74 12.21
N GLU A 14 -10.54 15.00 11.64
CA GLU A 14 -9.66 15.52 10.59
C GLU A 14 -10.16 15.25 9.17
N VAL A 15 -10.91 14.15 8.98
CA VAL A 15 -11.39 13.72 7.67
C VAL A 15 -12.92 13.82 7.61
N TYR A 16 -13.43 14.49 6.57
CA TYR A 16 -14.87 14.62 6.34
C TYR A 16 -15.46 13.29 5.88
N MET A 17 -15.89 12.49 6.83
CA MET A 17 -16.50 11.18 6.57
C MET A 17 -17.49 10.86 7.69
N GLU A 18 -18.62 10.24 7.31
CA GLU A 18 -19.57 9.72 8.30
C GLU A 18 -18.95 8.54 9.06
N GLU A 19 -19.27 8.42 10.35
CA GLU A 19 -18.74 7.34 11.18
C GLU A 19 -19.09 5.95 10.65
N SER A 20 -20.31 5.79 10.10
CA SER A 20 -20.74 4.53 9.49
C SER A 20 -19.88 4.16 8.27
N ASP A 21 -19.54 5.15 7.44
CA ASP A 21 -18.67 4.94 6.27
C ASP A 21 -17.24 4.59 6.70
N TYR A 22 -16.74 5.26 7.71
CA TYR A 22 -15.44 4.93 8.30
C TYR A 22 -15.40 3.49 8.82
N ASN A 23 -16.42 3.08 9.58
CA ASN A 23 -16.47 1.73 10.13
C ASN A 23 -16.53 0.67 9.02
N THR A 24 -17.28 0.92 7.95
CA THR A 24 -17.35 0.05 6.78
C THR A 24 -15.98 -0.03 6.08
N LEU A 25 -15.33 1.11 5.87
CA LEU A 25 -14.03 1.19 5.22
C LEU A 25 -12.95 0.42 5.99
N VAL A 26 -12.90 0.59 7.30
CA VAL A 26 -11.97 -0.15 8.18
C VAL A 26 -12.24 -1.65 8.12
N ALA A 27 -13.51 -2.05 8.20
CA ALA A 27 -13.88 -3.47 8.15
C ALA A 27 -13.48 -4.12 6.82
N VAL A 28 -13.73 -3.45 5.69
CA VAL A 28 -13.35 -3.95 4.37
C VAL A 28 -11.84 -4.04 4.24
N LEU A 29 -11.11 -3.00 4.65
CA LEU A 29 -9.65 -3.00 4.58
C LEU A 29 -9.03 -4.12 5.42
N LYS A 30 -9.52 -4.32 6.64
CA LYS A 30 -9.04 -5.40 7.50
C LYS A 30 -9.35 -6.79 6.93
N ASN A 31 -10.50 -6.95 6.29
CA ASN A 31 -10.92 -8.22 5.73
C ASN A 31 -10.22 -8.54 4.40
N LYS A 32 -10.22 -7.60 3.46
CA LYS A 32 -9.68 -7.79 2.11
C LYS A 32 -8.21 -7.42 1.98
N LYS A 33 -7.68 -6.63 2.91
CA LYS A 33 -6.30 -6.14 2.96
C LYS A 33 -5.92 -5.21 1.80
N ASN A 34 -6.76 -5.08 0.80
CA ASN A 34 -6.55 -4.21 -0.36
C ASN A 34 -7.81 -3.41 -0.64
N ILE A 35 -7.67 -2.11 -0.82
CA ILE A 35 -8.79 -1.24 -1.22
C ILE A 35 -8.32 -0.21 -2.23
N ILE A 36 -9.28 0.36 -2.98
CA ILE A 36 -9.06 1.55 -3.79
C ILE A 36 -9.98 2.67 -3.31
N LEU A 37 -9.37 3.80 -3.02
CA LEU A 37 -10.07 5.06 -2.76
C LEU A 37 -10.12 5.85 -4.05
N GLN A 38 -11.32 6.29 -4.45
CA GLN A 38 -11.47 7.11 -5.64
C GLN A 38 -12.05 8.48 -5.28
N GLY A 39 -11.70 9.47 -6.09
CA GLY A 39 -12.19 10.84 -5.92
C GLY A 39 -11.48 11.78 -6.87
N ALA A 40 -11.99 13.01 -6.99
CA ALA A 40 -11.36 14.03 -7.80
C ALA A 40 -10.01 14.47 -7.21
N PRO A 41 -9.09 15.00 -8.05
CA PRO A 41 -7.90 15.64 -7.53
C PRO A 41 -8.26 16.74 -6.53
N GLY A 42 -7.51 16.82 -5.43
CA GLY A 42 -7.71 17.87 -4.42
C GLY A 42 -8.79 17.59 -3.37
N VAL A 43 -9.42 16.41 -3.37
CA VAL A 43 -10.39 16.05 -2.31
C VAL A 43 -9.74 15.48 -1.04
N GLY A 44 -8.41 15.49 -0.97
CA GLY A 44 -7.69 15.05 0.23
C GLY A 44 -7.48 13.55 0.36
N LYS A 45 -7.44 12.80 -0.75
CA LYS A 45 -7.25 11.34 -0.73
C LYS A 45 -5.98 10.90 -0.01
N THR A 46 -4.85 11.54 -0.31
CA THR A 46 -3.57 11.23 0.34
C THR A 46 -3.63 11.46 1.84
N PHE A 47 -4.21 12.58 2.25
CA PHE A 47 -4.43 12.91 3.64
C PHE A 47 -5.29 11.86 4.33
N ALA A 48 -6.42 11.50 3.70
CA ALA A 48 -7.35 10.51 4.22
C ALA A 48 -6.71 9.12 4.32
N ALA A 49 -5.98 8.69 3.29
CA ALA A 49 -5.33 7.37 3.26
C ALA A 49 -4.31 7.19 4.38
N LYS A 50 -3.45 8.18 4.60
CA LYS A 50 -2.46 8.13 5.69
C LYS A 50 -3.11 8.12 7.06
N ARG A 51 -4.14 8.94 7.27
CA ARG A 51 -4.84 9.01 8.55
C ARG A 51 -5.69 7.76 8.82
N LEU A 52 -6.25 7.18 7.78
CA LEU A 52 -6.91 5.87 7.90
C LEU A 52 -5.92 4.83 8.42
N ALA A 53 -4.72 4.76 7.85
CA ALA A 53 -3.66 3.87 8.32
C ALA A 53 -3.33 4.13 9.80
N TYR A 54 -3.11 5.37 10.20
CA TYR A 54 -2.82 5.72 11.58
C TYR A 54 -3.94 5.34 12.54
N SER A 55 -5.20 5.55 12.14
CA SER A 55 -6.35 5.19 12.98
C SER A 55 -6.46 3.69 13.22
N ILE A 56 -6.09 2.88 12.23
CA ILE A 56 -6.07 1.42 12.36
C ILE A 56 -4.90 0.96 13.24
N MET A 57 -3.74 1.58 13.09
CA MET A 57 -2.57 1.30 13.94
C MET A 57 -2.76 1.74 15.39
N GLY A 58 -3.55 2.78 15.61
CA GLY A 58 -3.68 3.45 16.91
C GLY A 58 -2.56 4.44 17.24
N VAL A 59 -1.58 4.58 16.37
CA VAL A 59 -0.44 5.50 16.52
C VAL A 59 -0.04 6.11 15.18
N LYS A 60 0.63 7.27 15.22
CA LYS A 60 1.21 7.89 14.02
C LYS A 60 2.61 7.36 13.75
N ASP A 61 2.74 6.08 13.50
CA ASP A 61 4.03 5.48 13.15
C ASP A 61 4.27 5.62 11.64
N LYS A 62 5.03 6.63 11.27
CA LYS A 62 5.35 6.93 9.87
C LYS A 62 6.20 5.86 9.20
N ASP A 63 6.92 5.07 9.98
CA ASP A 63 7.81 4.02 9.45
C ASP A 63 7.03 2.81 8.94
N ARG A 64 5.77 2.67 9.36
CA ARG A 64 4.87 1.60 8.92
C ARG A 64 3.90 2.03 7.82
N VAL A 65 4.07 3.24 7.29
CA VAL A 65 3.28 3.76 6.15
C VAL A 65 4.24 4.21 5.07
N MET A 66 4.08 3.67 3.88
CA MET A 66 4.86 4.08 2.71
C MET A 66 3.92 4.47 1.58
N MET A 67 4.26 5.52 0.86
CA MET A 67 3.52 5.95 -0.32
C MET A 67 4.43 6.03 -1.53
N VAL A 68 3.95 5.50 -2.65
CA VAL A 68 4.55 5.66 -3.96
C VAL A 68 3.54 6.26 -4.92
N GLN A 69 4.02 6.98 -5.92
CA GLN A 69 3.19 7.52 -6.98
C GLN A 69 3.47 6.77 -8.27
N PHE A 70 2.43 6.19 -8.87
CA PHE A 70 2.56 5.55 -10.18
C PHE A 70 2.54 6.60 -11.28
N HIS A 71 3.32 6.34 -12.31
CA HIS A 71 3.35 7.11 -13.55
C HIS A 71 3.60 6.13 -14.71
N GLN A 72 3.50 6.61 -15.94
CA GLN A 72 3.59 5.75 -17.12
C GLN A 72 4.89 4.96 -17.24
N SER A 73 5.98 5.49 -16.69
CA SER A 73 7.30 4.86 -16.72
C SER A 73 7.61 4.03 -15.47
N TYR A 74 6.70 3.98 -14.50
CA TYR A 74 6.90 3.18 -13.30
C TYR A 74 6.80 1.69 -13.64
N SER A 75 7.79 0.90 -13.23
CA SER A 75 7.96 -0.47 -13.69
C SER A 75 8.10 -1.46 -12.53
N TYR A 76 8.02 -2.74 -12.87
CA TYR A 76 8.33 -3.85 -11.95
C TYR A 76 9.71 -3.67 -11.31
N GLU A 77 10.70 -3.23 -12.10
CA GLU A 77 12.07 -3.03 -11.63
C GLU A 77 12.18 -1.96 -10.55
N ASP A 78 11.32 -0.93 -10.61
CA ASP A 78 11.26 0.11 -9.57
C ASP A 78 10.54 -0.37 -8.32
N PHE A 79 9.56 -1.24 -8.50
CA PHE A 79 8.63 -1.66 -7.46
C PHE A 79 9.08 -2.90 -6.70
N ILE A 80 9.52 -3.91 -7.41
CA ILE A 80 9.93 -5.20 -6.84
C ILE A 80 11.46 -5.34 -6.84
N MET A 81 12.07 -5.51 -8.00
CA MET A 81 13.52 -5.55 -8.17
C MET A 81 13.91 -5.48 -9.64
N GLY A 82 15.12 -5.04 -9.92
CA GLY A 82 15.65 -5.00 -11.27
C GLY A 82 17.12 -4.68 -11.30
N PHE A 83 17.74 -4.94 -12.43
CA PHE A 83 19.14 -4.59 -12.64
C PHE A 83 19.28 -3.09 -12.92
N ARG A 84 20.24 -2.47 -12.23
CA ARG A 84 20.55 -1.05 -12.37
C ARG A 84 22.05 -0.88 -12.63
N PRO A 85 22.47 0.14 -13.42
CA PRO A 85 23.88 0.44 -13.62
C PRO A 85 24.58 0.72 -12.28
N SER A 86 25.80 0.20 -12.15
CA SER A 86 26.67 0.46 -11.01
C SER A 86 28.07 0.80 -11.50
N ALA A 87 28.96 1.17 -10.58
CA ALA A 87 30.36 1.49 -10.90
C ALA A 87 31.11 0.32 -11.53
N THR A 88 30.68 -0.92 -11.29
CA THR A 88 31.32 -2.15 -11.78
C THR A 88 30.49 -2.90 -12.81
N GLY A 89 29.44 -2.28 -13.39
CA GLY A 89 28.56 -2.90 -14.37
C GLY A 89 27.09 -2.74 -14.01
N PHE A 90 26.42 -3.86 -13.70
CA PHE A 90 25.02 -3.87 -13.26
C PHE A 90 24.90 -4.60 -11.92
N GLU A 91 24.00 -4.11 -11.08
CA GLU A 91 23.65 -4.77 -9.82
C GLU A 91 22.14 -4.96 -9.72
N LEU A 92 21.72 -6.03 -9.01
CA LEU A 92 20.31 -6.27 -8.72
C LEU A 92 19.89 -5.39 -7.56
N LYS A 93 18.98 -4.45 -7.81
CA LYS A 93 18.48 -3.51 -6.83
C LYS A 93 17.04 -3.82 -6.47
N LYS A 94 16.74 -3.82 -5.17
CA LYS A 94 15.41 -4.10 -4.65
C LYS A 94 14.56 -2.84 -4.66
N GLY A 95 13.28 -3.00 -5.01
CA GLY A 95 12.35 -1.91 -5.15
C GLY A 95 11.59 -1.59 -3.85
N ALA A 96 10.72 -0.59 -3.95
CA ALA A 96 10.00 -0.05 -2.81
C ALA A 96 9.09 -1.08 -2.12
N PHE A 97 8.30 -1.83 -2.88
CA PHE A 97 7.37 -2.81 -2.31
C PHE A 97 8.10 -4.01 -1.73
N TYR A 98 9.14 -4.49 -2.40
CA TYR A 98 9.98 -5.57 -1.86
C TYR A 98 10.52 -5.21 -0.47
N ASN A 99 11.15 -4.06 -0.36
CA ASN A 99 11.75 -3.63 0.91
C ASN A 99 10.68 -3.43 2.00
N PHE A 100 9.54 -2.89 1.63
CA PHE A 100 8.43 -2.68 2.56
C PHE A 100 7.89 -4.01 3.10
N CYS A 101 7.69 -5.00 2.24
CA CYS A 101 7.27 -6.34 2.67
C CYS A 101 8.29 -7.00 3.57
N LYS A 102 9.59 -6.85 3.29
CA LYS A 102 10.65 -7.40 4.14
C LYS A 102 10.65 -6.77 5.53
N ASN A 103 10.42 -5.47 5.62
CA ASN A 103 10.28 -4.80 6.92
C ASN A 103 9.06 -5.29 7.70
N ALA A 104 7.93 -5.44 7.01
CA ALA A 104 6.70 -5.95 7.63
C ALA A 104 6.86 -7.39 8.13
N GLU A 105 7.56 -8.23 7.37
CA GLU A 105 7.83 -9.62 7.72
C GLU A 105 8.59 -9.75 9.05
N THR A 106 9.50 -8.82 9.33
CA THR A 106 10.28 -8.81 10.58
C THR A 106 9.52 -8.24 11.78
N ASP A 107 8.32 -7.70 11.56
CA ASP A 107 7.49 -7.04 12.57
C ASP A 107 6.02 -7.50 12.44
N SER A 108 5.83 -8.80 12.47
CA SER A 108 4.56 -9.45 12.13
C SER A 108 3.37 -9.10 13.04
N ASP A 109 3.63 -8.60 14.25
CA ASP A 109 2.59 -8.21 15.20
C ASP A 109 1.99 -6.83 14.92
N ASN A 110 2.59 -6.05 14.03
CA ASN A 110 2.17 -4.71 13.68
C ASN A 110 1.70 -4.63 12.23
N ASP A 111 0.72 -3.75 11.98
CA ASP A 111 0.18 -3.53 10.65
C ASP A 111 1.02 -2.52 9.87
N TYR A 112 1.21 -2.80 8.59
CA TYR A 112 1.98 -1.99 7.64
C TYR A 112 1.07 -1.60 6.47
N PHE A 113 1.14 -0.34 6.04
CA PHE A 113 0.23 0.21 5.02
C PHE A 113 1.04 0.76 3.85
N PHE A 114 0.81 0.20 2.68
CA PHE A 114 1.42 0.64 1.43
C PHE A 114 0.39 1.39 0.60
N ILE A 115 0.64 2.66 0.33
CA ILE A 115 -0.27 3.55 -0.38
C ILE A 115 0.26 3.79 -1.80
N ILE A 116 -0.59 3.57 -2.80
CA ILE A 116 -0.25 3.78 -4.20
C ILE A 116 -1.09 4.92 -4.73
N ASP A 117 -0.44 6.07 -4.95
CA ASP A 117 -1.10 7.22 -5.56
C ASP A 117 -1.17 7.06 -7.08
N GLU A 118 -2.25 7.55 -7.66
CA GLU A 118 -2.49 7.47 -9.10
C GLU A 118 -2.37 6.04 -9.66
N SER A 119 -2.98 5.08 -8.97
CA SER A 119 -2.90 3.66 -9.31
C SER A 119 -3.41 3.32 -10.72
N ASN A 120 -4.21 4.19 -11.32
CA ASN A 120 -4.70 4.04 -12.69
C ASN A 120 -3.68 4.50 -13.76
N ARG A 121 -2.61 5.19 -13.39
CA ARG A 121 -1.59 5.65 -14.34
C ARG A 121 -0.58 4.58 -14.71
N GLY A 122 -0.44 3.57 -13.87
CA GLY A 122 0.37 2.40 -14.15
C GLY A 122 -0.50 1.18 -14.42
N ASN A 123 0.08 0.17 -15.05
CA ASN A 123 -0.58 -1.13 -15.16
C ASN A 123 -0.25 -1.95 -13.90
N LEU A 124 -1.21 -2.08 -12.99
CA LEU A 124 -1.03 -2.76 -11.70
C LEU A 124 -0.50 -4.19 -11.86
N SER A 125 -1.09 -4.97 -12.76
CA SER A 125 -0.67 -6.36 -12.97
C SER A 125 0.75 -6.45 -13.52
N LYS A 126 1.14 -5.51 -14.36
CA LYS A 126 2.50 -5.47 -14.92
C LYS A 126 3.53 -5.02 -13.89
N ILE A 127 3.19 -4.05 -13.05
CA ILE A 127 4.08 -3.52 -12.01
C ILE A 127 4.28 -4.52 -10.88
N PHE A 128 3.20 -5.18 -10.43
CA PHE A 128 3.28 -6.25 -9.42
C PHE A 128 3.90 -7.54 -9.97
N GLY A 129 3.75 -7.77 -11.29
CA GLY A 129 4.25 -8.99 -11.93
C GLY A 129 3.64 -10.25 -11.30
N GLU A 130 4.50 -11.22 -11.00
CA GLU A 130 4.10 -12.48 -10.39
C GLU A 130 3.50 -12.32 -8.98
N LEU A 131 3.75 -11.20 -8.31
CA LEU A 131 3.21 -10.92 -6.98
C LEU A 131 1.75 -10.46 -7.01
N PHE A 132 1.19 -10.14 -8.18
CA PHE A 132 -0.17 -9.58 -8.25
C PHE A 132 -1.22 -10.52 -7.67
N MET A 133 -1.09 -11.82 -7.91
CA MET A 133 -1.97 -12.83 -7.31
C MET A 133 -1.79 -12.94 -5.80
N LEU A 134 -0.58 -12.68 -5.30
CA LEU A 134 -0.23 -12.89 -3.90
C LEU A 134 -0.74 -11.81 -2.96
N ILE A 135 -1.24 -10.69 -3.49
CA ILE A 135 -1.84 -9.65 -2.64
C ILE A 135 -3.26 -10.00 -2.18
N GLU A 136 -3.91 -10.96 -2.82
CA GLU A 136 -5.20 -11.46 -2.36
C GLU A 136 -5.11 -12.00 -0.94
N THR A 137 -6.17 -11.82 -0.15
CA THR A 137 -6.18 -12.13 1.28
C THR A 137 -5.81 -13.59 1.57
N ASP A 138 -6.35 -14.52 0.79
CA ASP A 138 -6.12 -15.95 0.95
C ASP A 138 -4.77 -16.43 0.41
N LYS A 139 -4.05 -15.57 -0.30
CA LYS A 139 -2.72 -15.86 -0.84
C LYS A 139 -1.58 -15.27 0.00
N ARG A 140 -1.89 -14.49 1.01
CA ARG A 140 -0.87 -13.88 1.87
C ARG A 140 -0.03 -14.96 2.56
N GLY A 141 1.28 -14.77 2.58
CA GLY A 141 2.23 -15.74 3.14
C GLY A 141 2.62 -16.88 2.21
N ILE A 142 1.95 -17.04 1.06
CA ILE A 142 2.35 -18.04 0.06
C ILE A 142 3.59 -17.54 -0.66
N GLU A 143 4.62 -18.39 -0.72
CA GLU A 143 5.89 -18.06 -1.36
C GLU A 143 5.89 -18.42 -2.85
N LEU A 144 6.57 -17.58 -3.63
CA LEU A 144 6.94 -17.89 -5.01
C LEU A 144 8.39 -17.45 -5.27
N GLN A 145 8.97 -17.96 -6.34
CA GLN A 145 10.30 -17.55 -6.78
C GLN A 145 10.21 -16.28 -7.61
N LEU A 146 11.04 -15.29 -7.28
CA LEU A 146 11.06 -14.01 -8.00
C LEU A 146 11.70 -14.14 -9.38
N LEU A 147 11.24 -13.28 -10.30
CA LEU A 147 11.64 -13.33 -11.72
C LEU A 147 13.15 -13.15 -11.94
N TYR A 148 13.78 -12.21 -11.21
CA TYR A 148 15.19 -11.86 -11.40
C TYR A 148 16.14 -12.50 -10.40
N SER A 149 15.65 -13.36 -9.51
CA SER A 149 16.51 -14.02 -8.53
C SER A 149 15.94 -15.38 -8.14
N ASP A 150 16.76 -16.21 -7.50
CA ASP A 150 16.32 -17.49 -6.96
C ASP A 150 15.62 -17.33 -5.60
N GLU A 151 15.46 -16.10 -5.14
CA GLU A 151 14.84 -15.80 -3.85
C GLU A 151 13.35 -16.15 -3.86
N ARG A 152 12.90 -16.80 -2.81
CA ARG A 152 11.48 -17.03 -2.56
C ARG A 152 10.94 -15.85 -1.74
N PHE A 153 9.77 -15.38 -2.16
CA PHE A 153 9.16 -14.17 -1.62
C PHE A 153 7.68 -14.38 -1.39
N SER A 154 7.17 -13.85 -0.29
CA SER A 154 5.74 -13.80 0.00
C SER A 154 5.33 -12.39 0.39
N VAL A 155 4.05 -12.06 0.20
CA VAL A 155 3.47 -10.82 0.71
C VAL A 155 2.91 -11.12 2.10
N PRO A 156 3.44 -10.48 3.16
CA PRO A 156 3.02 -10.78 4.53
C PRO A 156 1.54 -10.44 4.80
N ALA A 157 0.94 -11.18 5.73
CA ALA A 157 -0.46 -10.97 6.11
C ALA A 157 -0.72 -9.62 6.79
N ASN A 158 0.31 -9.00 7.37
CA ASN A 158 0.22 -7.69 8.04
C ASN A 158 0.44 -6.49 7.11
N VAL A 159 0.53 -6.71 5.80
CA VAL A 159 0.63 -5.64 4.79
C VAL A 159 -0.75 -5.33 4.25
N TYR A 160 -1.12 -4.06 4.29
CA TYR A 160 -2.37 -3.53 3.71
C TYR A 160 -2.01 -2.61 2.56
N ILE A 161 -2.79 -2.67 1.48
CA ILE A 161 -2.54 -1.88 0.27
C ILE A 161 -3.73 -0.96 0.03
N ILE A 162 -3.45 0.34 -0.11
CA ILE A 162 -4.44 1.36 -0.40
C ILE A 162 -4.06 2.02 -1.74
N GLY A 163 -4.81 1.72 -2.78
CA GLY A 163 -4.68 2.40 -4.06
C GLY A 163 -5.57 3.64 -4.11
N MET A 164 -5.12 4.66 -4.83
CA MET A 164 -5.89 5.90 -5.01
C MET A 164 -6.08 6.17 -6.50
N LEU A 165 -7.32 6.47 -6.88
CA LEU A 165 -7.71 6.82 -8.26
C LEU A 165 -8.26 8.23 -8.30
N ASN A 166 -7.87 8.98 -9.34
CA ASN A 166 -8.51 10.24 -9.68
C ASN A 166 -9.72 9.97 -10.60
N THR A 167 -10.86 10.52 -10.22
CA THR A 167 -12.10 10.42 -10.99
C THR A 167 -12.71 11.81 -11.18
N ALA A 168 -13.74 11.91 -12.03
CA ALA A 168 -14.49 13.16 -12.19
C ALA A 168 -15.44 13.44 -11.02
N ASP A 169 -15.75 12.43 -10.22
CA ASP A 169 -16.60 12.57 -9.03
C ASP A 169 -15.78 13.25 -7.92
N ARG A 170 -16.39 14.26 -7.28
CA ARG A 170 -15.75 15.03 -6.20
C ARG A 170 -15.92 14.40 -4.82
N SER A 171 -16.64 13.30 -4.71
CA SER A 171 -16.75 12.54 -3.46
C SER A 171 -15.60 11.56 -3.31
N LEU A 172 -15.24 11.27 -2.05
CA LEU A 172 -14.33 10.19 -1.73
C LEU A 172 -15.15 8.90 -1.65
N ALA A 173 -14.84 7.94 -2.49
CA ALA A 173 -15.53 6.66 -2.54
C ALA A 173 -14.55 5.49 -2.47
N MET A 174 -15.08 4.35 -2.08
CA MET A 174 -14.31 3.10 -1.99
C MET A 174 -14.73 2.17 -3.13
N LEU A 175 -13.73 1.55 -3.75
CA LEU A 175 -13.94 0.44 -4.67
C LEU A 175 -13.33 -0.83 -4.08
N ASP A 176 -14.06 -1.91 -4.20
CA ASP A 176 -13.55 -3.24 -3.87
C ASP A 176 -12.61 -3.74 -4.97
N TYR A 177 -11.56 -4.43 -4.57
CA TYR A 177 -10.61 -5.07 -5.48
C TYR A 177 -10.80 -6.57 -5.48
#